data_928e7358ba0cf0aa33a919af679c098b
#
_entry.id   928e7358ba0cf0aa33a919af679c098b
#
_cell.length_a   1.000
_cell.length_b   1.000
_cell.length_c   1.000
_cell.angle_alpha   90.00
_cell.angle_beta   90.00
_cell.angle_gamma   90.00
#
_symmetry.space_group_name_H-M   'P 1'
#
loop_
_entity.id
_entity.type
_entity.pdbx_description
1 polymer ?
#
loop_
_entity_poly.entity_id
_entity_poly.type
_entity_poly.pdbx_seq_one_letter_code
_entity_poly.pdbx_strand_id
1 'polypeptide(L)'
;MMRAMVAIDSPHNPRIRAAAALRDRRDRVATGLALVDGARESLRAIEAGAPVDTAFICPPLLRSDDALAAEAALRARGIDVLEVSGRAFEAVAYGDRTDGIVLVVRAPSVRLDDLDPGDSPLILVTEDVEKPGNLGAILRTADAAGCDGVIAIGGADPFNPNVIRASAGTVFTVPFAAATGDEALTWLRGRAIRILAARVDADALYTDADLRGPLAIVLGSEALGLSDAWLAPDVEAIRLPMLGVADSLNVAAAAAILAYEARRQRGAPKRPAALPGGTA
;
A
#
# COMPACT_ATOMS: atom_id res chain seq x y z
N MET A 1 19.49 -31.39 18.00
CA MET A 1 19.98 -30.61 19.18
C MET A 1 19.55 -29.18 18.93
N MET A 2 18.38 -28.76 19.47
CA MET A 2 17.88 -27.39 19.37
C MET A 2 18.85 -26.48 20.12
N ARG A 3 19.48 -25.55 19.38
CA ARG A 3 20.24 -24.46 19.99
C ARG A 3 19.24 -23.62 20.76
N ALA A 4 19.39 -23.51 22.07
CA ALA A 4 18.59 -22.57 22.86
C ALA A 4 18.78 -21.17 22.27
N MET A 5 17.77 -20.64 21.60
CA MET A 5 17.78 -19.28 21.09
C MET A 5 17.76 -18.35 22.31
N VAL A 6 18.81 -17.57 22.48
CA VAL A 6 18.88 -16.57 23.55
C VAL A 6 17.93 -15.45 23.16
N ALA A 7 16.82 -15.32 23.87
CA ALA A 7 15.87 -14.25 23.64
C ALA A 7 16.53 -12.89 23.91
N ILE A 8 16.33 -11.92 23.01
CA ILE A 8 16.75 -10.54 23.22
C ILE A 8 15.83 -9.91 24.27
N ASP A 9 16.39 -9.57 25.44
CA ASP A 9 15.62 -8.97 26.54
C ASP A 9 15.77 -7.44 26.61
N SER A 10 16.91 -6.92 26.20
CA SER A 10 17.20 -5.49 26.33
C SER A 10 16.57 -4.65 25.21
N PRO A 11 15.75 -3.63 25.52
CA PRO A 11 15.24 -2.66 24.55
C PRO A 11 16.36 -1.80 23.92
N HIS A 12 17.54 -1.77 24.54
CA HIS A 12 18.72 -1.06 24.02
C HIS A 12 19.59 -1.92 23.11
N ASN A 13 19.18 -3.16 22.81
CA ASN A 13 19.89 -4.01 21.87
C ASN A 13 20.05 -3.28 20.51
N PRO A 14 21.25 -3.29 19.90
CA PRO A 14 21.49 -2.59 18.64
C PRO A 14 20.52 -2.96 17.53
N ARG A 15 20.09 -4.23 17.43
CA ARG A 15 19.10 -4.68 16.42
C ARG A 15 17.71 -4.09 16.68
N ILE A 16 17.27 -4.02 17.94
CA ILE A 16 16.01 -3.39 18.33
C ILE A 16 16.03 -1.90 17.97
N ARG A 17 17.12 -1.20 18.30
CA ARG A 17 17.27 0.22 18.01
C ARG A 17 17.31 0.50 16.51
N ALA A 18 18.03 -0.31 15.73
CA ALA A 18 18.08 -0.18 14.29
C ALA A 18 16.71 -0.37 13.64
N ALA A 19 15.95 -1.38 14.07
CA ALA A 19 14.58 -1.60 13.59
C ALA A 19 13.64 -0.46 14.00
N ALA A 20 13.69 0.00 15.24
CA ALA A 20 12.87 1.12 15.71
C ALA A 20 13.17 2.43 14.97
N ALA A 21 14.41 2.66 14.53
CA ALA A 21 14.79 3.83 13.74
C ALA A 21 14.06 3.90 12.38
N LEU A 22 13.64 2.76 11.83
CA LEU A 22 12.87 2.71 10.58
C LEU A 22 11.46 3.34 10.68
N ARG A 23 11.04 3.81 11.85
CA ARG A 23 9.87 4.67 12.01
C ARG A 23 10.06 6.01 11.30
N ASP A 24 11.32 6.47 11.18
CA ASP A 24 11.69 7.70 10.51
C ASP A 24 11.94 7.49 9.01
N ARG A 25 11.41 8.38 8.17
CA ARG A 25 11.58 8.33 6.72
C ARG A 25 13.06 8.38 6.32
N ARG A 26 13.85 9.22 7.01
CA ARG A 26 15.28 9.36 6.73
C ARG A 26 16.02 8.03 6.81
N ASP A 27 15.74 7.25 7.87
CA ASP A 27 16.41 5.98 8.09
C ASP A 27 15.92 4.91 7.10
N ARG A 28 14.63 4.90 6.71
CA ARG A 28 14.11 4.04 5.64
C ARG A 28 14.79 4.32 4.30
N VAL A 29 14.90 5.60 3.92
CA VAL A 29 15.55 6.02 2.66
C VAL A 29 17.04 5.66 2.68
N ALA A 30 17.72 5.89 3.79
CA ALA A 30 19.16 5.61 3.92
C ALA A 30 19.48 4.11 3.85
N THR A 31 18.58 3.25 4.34
CA THR A 31 18.81 1.80 4.44
C THR A 31 18.11 0.99 3.34
N GLY A 32 17.08 1.53 2.70
CA GLY A 32 16.19 0.79 1.82
C GLY A 32 15.34 -0.25 2.54
N LEU A 33 15.17 -0.11 3.86
CA LEU A 33 14.41 -1.03 4.70
C LEU A 33 13.10 -0.40 5.17
N ALA A 34 12.12 -1.24 5.47
CA ALA A 34 10.83 -0.85 6.03
C ALA A 34 10.51 -1.69 7.27
N LEU A 35 9.78 -1.07 8.21
CA LEU A 35 9.28 -1.71 9.41
C LEU A 35 7.84 -2.16 9.20
N VAL A 36 7.57 -3.45 9.30
CA VAL A 36 6.24 -4.05 9.19
C VAL A 36 5.81 -4.53 10.57
N ASP A 37 4.84 -3.85 11.16
CA ASP A 37 4.27 -4.20 12.46
C ASP A 37 2.81 -4.64 12.30
N GLY A 38 2.51 -5.81 12.86
CA GLY A 38 1.21 -6.45 12.81
C GLY A 38 1.22 -7.80 12.10
N ALA A 39 0.41 -8.71 12.58
CA ALA A 39 0.39 -10.10 12.10
C ALA A 39 -0.05 -10.21 10.64
N ARG A 40 -1.15 -9.55 10.29
CA ARG A 40 -1.71 -9.54 8.93
C ARG A 40 -0.77 -8.91 7.92
N GLU A 41 -0.23 -7.76 8.26
CA GLU A 41 0.71 -7.00 7.45
C GLU A 41 1.99 -7.81 7.21
N SER A 42 2.49 -8.47 8.25
CA SER A 42 3.65 -9.37 8.17
C SER A 42 3.39 -10.58 7.29
N LEU A 43 2.25 -11.26 7.46
CA LEU A 43 1.88 -12.41 6.65
C LEU A 43 1.80 -12.03 5.16
N ARG A 44 1.12 -10.92 4.84
CA ARG A 44 1.00 -10.43 3.46
C ARG A 44 2.34 -10.04 2.84
N ALA A 45 3.22 -9.38 3.61
CA ALA A 45 4.56 -9.07 3.13
C ALA A 45 5.35 -10.35 2.79
N ILE A 46 5.27 -11.38 3.65
CA ILE A 46 5.92 -12.67 3.43
C ILE A 46 5.32 -13.37 2.20
N GLU A 47 4.00 -13.44 2.08
CA GLU A 47 3.30 -14.08 0.96
C GLU A 47 3.59 -13.39 -0.37
N ALA A 48 3.67 -12.06 -0.37
CA ALA A 48 4.07 -11.25 -1.51
C ALA A 48 5.56 -11.42 -1.90
N GLY A 49 6.34 -12.15 -1.10
CA GLY A 49 7.75 -12.40 -1.40
C GLY A 49 8.69 -11.24 -1.02
N ALA A 50 8.24 -10.31 -0.17
CA ALA A 50 9.12 -9.25 0.31
C ALA A 50 10.35 -9.85 1.03
N PRO A 51 11.58 -9.44 0.67
CA PRO A 51 12.77 -9.98 1.30
C PRO A 51 12.86 -9.55 2.76
N VAL A 52 12.71 -10.51 3.68
CA VAL A 52 12.80 -10.26 5.12
C VAL A 52 14.26 -10.24 5.54
N ASP A 53 14.71 -9.11 6.07
CA ASP A 53 16.06 -8.93 6.62
C ASP A 53 16.13 -9.46 8.07
N THR A 54 15.13 -9.13 8.88
CA THR A 54 15.07 -9.55 10.29
C THR A 54 13.61 -9.72 10.72
N ALA A 55 13.32 -10.79 11.46
CA ALA A 55 12.04 -11.04 12.10
C ALA A 55 12.17 -11.02 13.61
N PHE A 56 11.40 -10.19 14.31
CA PHE A 56 11.30 -10.17 15.77
C PHE A 56 9.99 -10.82 16.19
N ILE A 57 10.08 -11.80 17.07
CA ILE A 57 8.91 -12.53 17.59
C ILE A 57 8.92 -12.54 19.11
N CYS A 58 7.78 -12.19 19.68
CA CYS A 58 7.51 -12.33 21.11
C CYS A 58 6.52 -13.50 21.32
N PRO A 59 7.00 -14.72 21.60
CA PRO A 59 6.15 -15.92 21.62
C PRO A 59 4.90 -15.81 22.53
N PRO A 60 4.94 -15.18 23.71
CA PRO A 60 3.75 -15.02 24.55
C PRO A 60 2.63 -14.16 23.92
N LEU A 61 2.96 -13.35 22.90
CA LEU A 61 2.03 -12.45 22.20
C LEU A 61 1.50 -13.03 20.89
N LEU A 62 2.10 -14.09 20.34
CA LEU A 62 1.62 -14.77 19.13
C LEU A 62 0.33 -15.54 19.43
N ARG A 63 -0.83 -14.92 19.18
CA ARG A 63 -2.14 -15.50 19.53
C ARG A 63 -3.09 -15.59 18.36
N SER A 64 -2.93 -14.75 17.34
CA SER A 64 -3.83 -14.75 16.17
C SER A 64 -3.36 -15.78 15.13
N ASP A 65 -4.31 -16.28 14.33
CA ASP A 65 -4.01 -17.19 13.24
C ASP A 65 -3.03 -16.59 12.23
N ASP A 66 -3.17 -15.30 11.92
CA ASP A 66 -2.24 -14.59 11.05
C ASP A 66 -0.81 -14.56 11.62
N ALA A 67 -0.66 -14.38 12.96
CA ALA A 67 0.66 -14.35 13.61
C ALA A 67 1.34 -15.73 13.57
N LEU A 68 0.58 -16.78 13.84
CA LEU A 68 1.07 -18.16 13.79
C LEU A 68 1.41 -18.57 12.35
N ALA A 69 0.59 -18.18 11.38
CA ALA A 69 0.86 -18.42 9.97
C ALA A 69 2.11 -17.67 9.49
N ALA A 70 2.28 -16.42 9.90
CA ALA A 70 3.48 -15.64 9.56
C ALA A 70 4.76 -16.26 10.16
N GLU A 71 4.73 -16.69 11.43
CA GLU A 71 5.87 -17.40 12.03
C GLU A 71 6.18 -18.68 11.28
N ALA A 72 5.19 -19.51 10.98
CA ALA A 72 5.36 -20.75 10.23
C ALA A 72 5.95 -20.49 8.84
N ALA A 73 5.48 -19.45 8.13
CA ALA A 73 5.99 -19.07 6.82
C ALA A 73 7.45 -18.59 6.87
N LEU A 74 7.85 -17.85 7.91
CA LEU A 74 9.25 -17.44 8.12
C LEU A 74 10.16 -18.63 8.32
N ARG A 75 9.76 -19.57 9.19
CA ARG A 75 10.53 -20.79 9.48
C ARG A 75 10.64 -21.69 8.25
N ALA A 76 9.55 -21.86 7.49
CA ALA A 76 9.55 -22.66 6.26
C ALA A 76 10.50 -22.10 5.17
N ARG A 77 10.71 -20.79 5.17
CA ARG A 77 11.65 -20.11 4.26
C ARG A 77 13.09 -20.05 4.80
N GLY A 78 13.35 -20.60 5.98
CA GLY A 78 14.67 -20.58 6.62
C GLY A 78 15.13 -19.19 7.06
N ILE A 79 14.18 -18.26 7.30
CA ILE A 79 14.49 -16.92 7.76
C ILE A 79 14.81 -16.97 9.26
N ASP A 80 15.91 -16.32 9.65
CA ASP A 80 16.31 -16.21 11.04
C ASP A 80 15.28 -15.37 11.83
N VAL A 81 14.69 -16.02 12.85
CA VAL A 81 13.73 -15.40 13.76
C VAL A 81 14.45 -15.08 15.06
N LEU A 82 14.37 -13.82 15.47
CA LEU A 82 14.88 -13.36 16.76
C LEU A 82 13.77 -13.36 17.80
N GLU A 83 13.84 -14.24 18.76
CA GLU A 83 12.93 -14.22 19.90
C GLU A 83 13.28 -13.04 20.79
N VAL A 84 12.27 -12.31 21.21
CA VAL A 84 12.40 -11.12 22.06
C VAL A 84 11.45 -11.20 23.24
N SER A 85 11.87 -10.62 24.40
CA SER A 85 10.97 -10.45 25.54
C SER A 85 9.88 -9.41 25.24
N GLY A 86 8.80 -9.40 26.04
CA GLY A 86 7.74 -8.37 25.92
C GLY A 86 8.29 -6.95 25.97
N ARG A 87 9.23 -6.68 26.88
CA ARG A 87 9.87 -5.37 27.01
C ARG A 87 10.69 -4.97 25.77
N ALA A 88 11.41 -5.90 25.18
CA ALA A 88 12.17 -5.65 23.96
C ALA A 88 11.23 -5.50 22.75
N PHE A 89 10.11 -6.26 22.74
CA PHE A 89 9.08 -6.17 21.71
C PHE A 89 8.40 -4.79 21.71
N GLU A 90 7.99 -4.27 22.86
CA GLU A 90 7.42 -2.92 22.99
C GLU A 90 8.34 -1.82 22.42
N ALA A 91 9.65 -2.01 22.52
CA ALA A 91 10.61 -1.05 21.97
C ALA A 91 10.70 -1.07 20.44
N VAL A 92 10.42 -2.21 19.79
CA VAL A 92 10.46 -2.33 18.31
C VAL A 92 9.09 -2.18 17.69
N ALA A 93 8.01 -2.55 18.37
CA ALA A 93 6.63 -2.44 17.89
C ALA A 93 6.25 -0.98 17.61
N TYR A 94 5.34 -0.77 16.65
CA TYR A 94 4.84 0.55 16.26
C TYR A 94 3.38 0.73 16.71
N GLY A 95 3.16 1.63 17.66
CA GLY A 95 1.84 1.89 18.24
C GLY A 95 1.43 0.82 19.28
N ASP A 96 0.12 0.69 19.52
CA ASP A 96 -0.45 -0.10 20.63
C ASP A 96 -0.73 -1.57 20.27
N ARG A 97 -0.23 -2.08 19.13
CA ARG A 97 -0.46 -3.47 18.72
C ARG A 97 0.42 -4.44 19.49
N THR A 98 -0.16 -5.59 19.82
CA THR A 98 0.49 -6.65 20.59
C THR A 98 0.41 -7.99 19.85
N ASP A 99 0.54 -7.97 18.53
CA ASP A 99 0.42 -9.18 17.70
C ASP A 99 1.64 -10.11 17.79
N GLY A 100 2.69 -9.65 18.48
CA GLY A 100 3.86 -10.45 18.79
C GLY A 100 4.84 -10.65 17.64
N ILE A 101 4.65 -9.99 16.51
CA ILE A 101 5.51 -10.08 15.34
C ILE A 101 5.79 -8.70 14.74
N VAL A 102 7.08 -8.44 14.46
CA VAL A 102 7.56 -7.26 13.70
C VAL A 102 8.61 -7.73 12.72
N LEU A 103 8.49 -7.31 11.47
CA LEU A 103 9.48 -7.58 10.44
C LEU A 103 10.24 -6.32 10.04
N VAL A 104 11.50 -6.50 9.72
CA VAL A 104 12.28 -5.57 8.90
C VAL A 104 12.39 -6.20 7.52
N VAL A 105 11.87 -5.52 6.51
CA VAL A 105 11.88 -6.02 5.13
C VAL A 105 12.64 -5.05 4.23
N ARG A 106 13.22 -5.54 3.16
CA ARG A 106 13.71 -4.67 2.10
C ARG A 106 12.51 -4.07 1.37
N ALA A 107 12.46 -2.74 1.28
CA ALA A 107 11.38 -2.05 0.58
C ALA A 107 11.35 -2.49 -0.89
N PRO A 108 10.17 -2.86 -1.45
CA PRO A 108 10.02 -3.12 -2.87
C PRO A 108 10.43 -1.94 -3.74
N SER A 109 10.81 -2.21 -4.98
CA SER A 109 10.99 -1.15 -5.98
C SER A 109 9.68 -0.40 -6.21
N VAL A 110 9.78 0.90 -6.45
CA VAL A 110 8.65 1.79 -6.74
C VAL A 110 8.82 2.51 -8.08
N ARG A 111 9.52 1.91 -9.03
CA ARG A 111 9.79 2.51 -10.35
C ARG A 111 8.64 2.26 -11.30
N LEU A 112 8.32 3.24 -12.16
CA LEU A 112 7.32 3.08 -13.22
C LEU A 112 7.65 1.93 -14.19
N ASP A 113 8.93 1.71 -14.48
CA ASP A 113 9.39 0.65 -15.38
C ASP A 113 9.11 -0.76 -14.85
N ASP A 114 8.90 -0.89 -13.54
CA ASP A 114 8.59 -2.18 -12.89
C ASP A 114 7.08 -2.48 -12.90
N LEU A 115 6.23 -1.52 -13.34
CA LEU A 115 4.80 -1.74 -13.52
C LEU A 115 4.52 -2.43 -14.87
N ASP A 116 3.96 -3.62 -14.79
CA ASP A 116 3.37 -4.34 -15.94
C ASP A 116 1.85 -4.46 -15.77
N PRO A 117 1.08 -3.46 -16.25
CA PRO A 117 -0.35 -3.40 -15.97
C PRO A 117 -1.22 -4.24 -16.92
N GLY A 118 -0.61 -4.97 -17.88
CA GLY A 118 -1.33 -5.75 -18.88
C GLY A 118 -2.03 -4.90 -19.93
N ASP A 119 -2.95 -5.53 -20.71
CA ASP A 119 -3.55 -4.93 -21.92
C ASP A 119 -4.70 -3.97 -21.64
N SER A 120 -5.42 -4.13 -20.54
CA SER A 120 -6.61 -3.33 -20.22
C SER A 120 -6.60 -2.87 -18.75
N PRO A 121 -5.57 -2.11 -18.35
CA PRO A 121 -5.37 -1.77 -16.96
C PRO A 121 -6.41 -0.80 -16.41
N LEU A 122 -6.63 -0.91 -15.09
CA LEU A 122 -7.24 0.13 -14.26
C LEU A 122 -6.19 0.60 -13.26
N ILE A 123 -5.72 1.82 -13.42
CA ILE A 123 -4.68 2.41 -12.57
C ILE A 123 -5.27 3.55 -11.74
N LEU A 124 -4.92 3.64 -10.48
CA LEU A 124 -5.16 4.83 -9.67
C LEU A 124 -3.88 5.67 -9.64
N VAL A 125 -4.01 6.95 -9.94
CA VAL A 125 -2.92 7.93 -9.81
C VAL A 125 -3.27 8.88 -8.69
N THR A 126 -2.35 9.11 -7.77
CA THR A 126 -2.53 10.04 -6.66
C THR A 126 -1.50 11.15 -6.75
N GLU A 127 -1.93 12.41 -6.62
CA GLU A 127 -1.04 13.57 -6.58
C GLU A 127 -1.12 14.23 -5.20
N ASP A 128 0.05 14.35 -4.55
CA ASP A 128 0.25 15.00 -3.25
C ASP A 128 -0.68 14.52 -2.13
N VAL A 129 -0.98 13.22 -2.10
CA VAL A 129 -1.72 12.62 -0.99
C VAL A 129 -0.79 12.44 0.20
N GLU A 130 -0.75 13.46 1.07
CA GLU A 130 0.21 13.54 2.18
C GLU A 130 -0.14 12.67 3.39
N LYS A 131 -1.43 12.42 3.64
CA LYS A 131 -1.87 11.66 4.81
C LYS A 131 -1.63 10.16 4.61
N PRO A 132 -0.78 9.52 5.45
CA PRO A 132 -0.49 8.09 5.33
C PRO A 132 -1.75 7.21 5.35
N GLY A 133 -2.76 7.60 6.14
CA GLY A 133 -4.03 6.90 6.21
C GLY A 133 -4.80 6.89 4.89
N ASN A 134 -4.77 8.00 4.13
CA ASN A 134 -5.43 8.10 2.84
C ASN A 134 -4.72 7.26 1.78
N LEU A 135 -3.39 7.34 1.68
CA LEU A 135 -2.63 6.49 0.76
C LEU A 135 -2.85 5.00 1.07
N GLY A 136 -2.80 4.62 2.34
CA GLY A 136 -3.07 3.24 2.76
C GLY A 136 -4.49 2.79 2.40
N ALA A 137 -5.50 3.63 2.59
CA ALA A 137 -6.88 3.32 2.22
C ALA A 137 -7.06 3.20 0.69
N ILE A 138 -6.36 4.03 -0.10
CA ILE A 138 -6.36 3.95 -1.57
C ILE A 138 -5.73 2.63 -2.02
N LEU A 139 -4.59 2.22 -1.44
CA LEU A 139 -3.95 0.94 -1.74
C LEU A 139 -4.87 -0.25 -1.41
N ARG A 140 -5.56 -0.19 -0.26
CA ARG A 140 -6.55 -1.21 0.10
C ARG A 140 -7.75 -1.23 -0.84
N THR A 141 -8.19 -0.08 -1.32
CA THR A 141 -9.24 0.03 -2.34
C THR A 141 -8.77 -0.54 -3.68
N ALA A 142 -7.55 -0.22 -4.09
CA ALA A 142 -6.96 -0.74 -5.32
C ALA A 142 -6.90 -2.28 -5.31
N ASP A 143 -6.45 -2.87 -4.21
CA ASP A 143 -6.48 -4.32 -4.00
C ASP A 143 -7.90 -4.88 -4.11
N ALA A 144 -8.83 -4.33 -3.34
CA ALA A 144 -10.21 -4.81 -3.27
C ALA A 144 -10.98 -4.66 -4.59
N ALA A 145 -10.75 -3.57 -5.33
CA ALA A 145 -11.33 -3.33 -6.65
C ALA A 145 -10.57 -4.05 -7.77
N GLY A 146 -9.44 -4.70 -7.49
CA GLY A 146 -8.58 -5.35 -8.47
C GLY A 146 -8.01 -4.36 -9.49
N CYS A 147 -7.53 -3.21 -9.02
CA CYS A 147 -6.76 -2.30 -9.85
C CYS A 147 -5.40 -2.94 -10.19
N ASP A 148 -4.90 -2.62 -11.37
CA ASP A 148 -3.66 -3.21 -11.90
C ASP A 148 -2.41 -2.44 -11.45
N GLY A 149 -2.59 -1.27 -10.80
CA GLY A 149 -1.51 -0.51 -10.21
C GLY A 149 -1.96 0.78 -9.53
N VAL A 150 -1.06 1.32 -8.70
CA VAL A 150 -1.17 2.66 -8.11
C VAL A 150 0.10 3.43 -8.42
N ILE A 151 -0.03 4.64 -8.95
CA ILE A 151 1.07 5.57 -9.19
C ILE A 151 0.92 6.74 -8.22
N ALA A 152 1.92 7.01 -7.39
CA ALA A 152 1.93 8.16 -6.50
C ALA A 152 2.89 9.23 -7.01
N ILE A 153 2.39 10.45 -7.11
CA ILE A 153 3.14 11.65 -7.46
C ILE A 153 3.26 12.47 -6.19
N GLY A 154 4.48 12.58 -5.65
CA GLY A 154 4.68 13.22 -4.35
C GLY A 154 3.99 12.49 -3.19
N GLY A 155 3.68 13.23 -2.12
CA GLY A 155 2.89 12.77 -1.00
C GLY A 155 3.58 11.84 0.00
N ALA A 156 2.79 10.96 0.59
CA ALA A 156 3.22 10.07 1.66
C ALA A 156 4.17 8.96 1.15
N ASP A 157 5.17 8.64 1.97
CA ASP A 157 6.03 7.48 1.75
C ASP A 157 5.22 6.17 1.86
N PRO A 158 5.17 5.32 0.82
CA PRO A 158 4.38 4.09 0.82
C PRO A 158 4.80 3.10 1.90
N PHE A 159 6.06 3.13 2.31
CA PHE A 159 6.60 2.26 3.36
C PHE A 159 6.63 2.89 4.75
N ASN A 160 5.94 4.03 4.93
CA ASN A 160 5.64 4.54 6.27
C ASN A 160 4.81 3.48 7.03
N PRO A 161 5.15 3.15 8.30
CA PRO A 161 4.41 2.15 9.08
C PRO A 161 2.89 2.41 9.16
N ASN A 162 2.46 3.67 9.14
CA ASN A 162 1.04 4.02 9.10
C ASN A 162 0.39 3.69 7.74
N VAL A 163 1.11 3.82 6.61
CA VAL A 163 0.62 3.38 5.29
C VAL A 163 0.48 1.88 5.25
N ILE A 164 1.51 1.14 5.68
CA ILE A 164 1.49 -0.32 5.76
C ILE A 164 0.30 -0.81 6.59
N ARG A 165 0.06 -0.18 7.75
CA ARG A 165 -1.05 -0.49 8.64
C ARG A 165 -2.41 -0.14 8.01
N ALA A 166 -2.57 1.07 7.46
CA ALA A 166 -3.84 1.53 6.87
C ALA A 166 -4.21 0.73 5.62
N SER A 167 -3.21 0.28 4.86
CA SER A 167 -3.40 -0.62 3.72
C SER A 167 -3.67 -2.06 4.14
N ALA A 168 -3.55 -2.39 5.44
CA ALA A 168 -3.56 -3.76 5.93
C ALA A 168 -2.53 -4.66 5.19
N GLY A 169 -1.38 -4.10 4.81
CA GLY A 169 -0.30 -4.79 4.10
C GLY A 169 -0.47 -4.90 2.58
N THR A 170 -1.56 -4.37 1.99
CA THR A 170 -1.74 -4.43 0.52
C THR A 170 -0.72 -3.61 -0.26
N VAL A 171 0.04 -2.74 0.39
CA VAL A 171 1.21 -2.07 -0.20
C VAL A 171 2.26 -3.06 -0.73
N PHE A 172 2.28 -4.31 -0.25
CA PHE A 172 3.18 -5.36 -0.73
C PHE A 172 2.59 -6.21 -1.86
N THR A 173 1.28 -6.14 -2.09
CA THR A 173 0.57 -6.98 -3.08
C THR A 173 0.09 -6.19 -4.30
N VAL A 174 -0.24 -4.92 -4.13
CA VAL A 174 -0.65 -4.04 -5.24
C VAL A 174 0.58 -3.50 -5.94
N PRO A 175 0.69 -3.62 -7.28
CA PRO A 175 1.75 -2.97 -8.03
C PRO A 175 1.75 -1.46 -7.77
N PHE A 176 2.89 -0.92 -7.34
CA PHE A 176 3.00 0.47 -6.90
C PHE A 176 4.23 1.14 -7.52
N ALA A 177 4.04 2.37 -8.03
CA ALA A 177 5.14 3.21 -8.47
C ALA A 177 5.07 4.61 -7.87
N ALA A 178 6.24 5.23 -7.70
CA ALA A 178 6.38 6.64 -7.41
C ALA A 178 7.00 7.34 -8.63
N ALA A 179 6.45 8.51 -8.98
CA ALA A 179 6.87 9.26 -10.16
C ALA A 179 6.67 10.76 -9.96
N THR A 180 7.22 11.56 -10.86
CA THR A 180 6.77 12.94 -11.09
C THR A 180 5.53 12.96 -11.98
N GLY A 181 4.81 14.09 -12.03
CA GLY A 181 3.65 14.27 -12.91
C GLY A 181 3.99 14.04 -14.38
N ASP A 182 5.12 14.59 -14.84
CA ASP A 182 5.59 14.47 -16.22
C ASP A 182 5.97 13.02 -16.59
N GLU A 183 6.63 12.32 -15.67
CA GLU A 183 6.96 10.89 -15.87
C GLU A 183 5.70 10.04 -15.94
N ALA A 184 4.73 10.27 -15.05
CA ALA A 184 3.46 9.55 -15.04
C ALA A 184 2.65 9.80 -16.33
N LEU A 185 2.52 11.07 -16.76
CA LEU A 185 1.86 11.42 -18.01
C LEU A 185 2.53 10.78 -19.23
N THR A 186 3.86 10.85 -19.30
CA THR A 186 4.63 10.25 -20.40
C THR A 186 4.45 8.74 -20.43
N TRP A 187 4.48 8.08 -19.27
CA TRP A 187 4.32 6.64 -19.15
C TRP A 187 2.92 6.17 -19.54
N LEU A 188 1.86 6.90 -19.12
CA LEU A 188 0.46 6.61 -19.44
C LEU A 188 0.21 6.78 -20.93
N ARG A 189 0.65 7.90 -21.51
CA ARG A 189 0.51 8.19 -22.95
C ARG A 189 1.24 7.18 -23.83
N GLY A 190 2.46 6.81 -23.44
CA GLY A 190 3.26 5.82 -24.15
C GLY A 190 2.62 4.43 -24.23
N ARG A 191 1.65 4.16 -23.35
CA ARG A 191 0.88 2.90 -23.30
C ARG A 191 -0.57 3.04 -23.76
N ALA A 192 -0.93 4.18 -24.34
CA ALA A 192 -2.29 4.49 -24.78
C ALA A 192 -3.35 4.28 -23.67
N ILE A 193 -2.98 4.56 -22.42
CA ILE A 193 -3.88 4.51 -21.26
C ILE A 193 -4.61 5.85 -21.19
N ARG A 194 -5.95 5.82 -21.28
CA ARG A 194 -6.78 7.02 -21.14
C ARG A 194 -6.66 7.59 -19.72
N ILE A 195 -6.75 8.91 -19.61
CA ILE A 195 -6.55 9.60 -18.34
C ILE A 195 -7.83 10.35 -17.98
N LEU A 196 -8.41 10.01 -16.83
CA LEU A 196 -9.54 10.71 -16.24
C LEU A 196 -9.10 11.40 -14.94
N ALA A 197 -9.19 12.72 -14.91
CA ALA A 197 -8.91 13.53 -13.73
C ALA A 197 -10.20 13.75 -12.93
N ALA A 198 -10.20 13.32 -11.66
CA ALA A 198 -11.30 13.57 -10.73
C ALA A 198 -11.19 15.00 -10.19
N ARG A 199 -12.07 15.90 -10.68
CA ARG A 199 -12.08 17.34 -10.36
C ARG A 199 -13.47 17.78 -9.97
N VAL A 200 -13.57 18.65 -8.96
CA VAL A 200 -14.85 19.17 -8.47
C VAL A 200 -15.52 20.13 -9.45
N ASP A 201 -14.73 20.78 -10.30
CA ASP A 201 -15.13 21.76 -11.32
C ASP A 201 -15.40 21.15 -12.71
N ALA A 202 -15.32 19.83 -12.87
CA ALA A 202 -15.63 19.17 -14.13
C ALA A 202 -17.13 19.24 -14.45
N ASP A 203 -17.48 19.34 -15.74
CA ASP A 203 -18.86 19.31 -16.21
C ASP A 203 -19.46 17.90 -16.21
N ALA A 204 -18.66 16.90 -16.62
CA ALA A 204 -19.11 15.52 -16.77
C ALA A 204 -19.23 14.81 -15.42
N LEU A 205 -20.35 14.12 -15.19
CA LEU A 205 -20.50 13.23 -14.05
C LEU A 205 -19.72 11.93 -14.27
N TYR A 206 -19.17 11.37 -13.19
CA TYR A 206 -18.43 10.10 -13.24
C TYR A 206 -19.29 8.94 -13.79
N THR A 207 -20.61 8.99 -13.63
CA THR A 207 -21.56 8.00 -14.13
C THR A 207 -21.76 8.04 -15.62
N ASP A 208 -21.48 9.19 -16.25
CA ASP A 208 -21.67 9.43 -17.69
C ASP A 208 -20.40 9.12 -18.48
N ALA A 209 -19.27 8.96 -17.78
CA ALA A 209 -18.00 8.62 -18.40
C ALA A 209 -17.88 7.11 -18.70
N ASP A 210 -17.21 6.77 -19.79
CA ASP A 210 -16.84 5.38 -20.08
C ASP A 210 -15.56 5.02 -19.31
N LEU A 211 -15.68 4.13 -18.33
CA LEU A 211 -14.59 3.67 -17.47
C LEU A 211 -14.02 2.30 -17.90
N ARG A 212 -14.34 1.85 -19.11
CA ARG A 212 -13.85 0.59 -19.69
C ARG A 212 -12.52 0.79 -20.42
N GLY A 213 -11.85 -0.33 -20.73
CA GLY A 213 -10.57 -0.33 -21.45
C GLY A 213 -9.39 0.19 -20.59
N PRO A 214 -8.21 0.44 -21.20
CA PRO A 214 -7.05 0.97 -20.51
C PRO A 214 -7.34 2.35 -19.92
N LEU A 215 -7.26 2.48 -18.58
CA LEU A 215 -7.71 3.68 -17.88
C LEU A 215 -6.85 3.98 -16.65
N ALA A 216 -6.48 5.25 -16.47
CA ALA A 216 -5.94 5.81 -15.26
C ALA A 216 -6.92 6.83 -14.68
N ILE A 217 -7.25 6.71 -13.40
CA ILE A 217 -8.07 7.67 -12.65
C ILE A 217 -7.14 8.46 -11.75
N VAL A 218 -7.10 9.76 -11.96
CA VAL A 218 -6.20 10.68 -11.25
C VAL A 218 -6.95 11.41 -10.15
N LEU A 219 -6.38 11.40 -8.95
CA LEU A 219 -6.95 11.97 -7.73
C LEU A 219 -5.94 12.93 -7.11
N GLY A 220 -6.34 14.16 -6.87
CA GLY A 220 -5.51 15.19 -6.26
C GLY A 220 -5.57 15.20 -4.74
N SER A 221 -4.71 16.02 -4.15
CA SER A 221 -4.74 16.29 -2.71
C SER A 221 -6.04 16.98 -2.26
N GLU A 222 -6.38 16.79 -0.99
CA GLU A 222 -7.58 17.38 -0.40
C GLU A 222 -7.47 18.92 -0.30
N ALA A 223 -6.25 19.46 -0.26
CA ALA A 223 -6.03 20.90 -0.05
C ALA A 223 -5.88 21.67 -1.37
N LEU A 224 -5.18 21.12 -2.35
CA LEU A 224 -4.80 21.83 -3.58
C LEU A 224 -5.50 21.27 -4.83
N GLY A 225 -6.12 20.11 -4.71
CA GLY A 225 -6.67 19.39 -5.87
C GLY A 225 -5.55 18.83 -6.77
N LEU A 226 -5.77 18.90 -8.07
CA LEU A 226 -4.81 18.47 -9.10
C LEU A 226 -4.06 19.67 -9.67
N SER A 227 -2.80 19.48 -10.00
CA SER A 227 -1.97 20.49 -10.68
C SER A 227 -2.42 20.73 -12.13
N ASP A 228 -1.88 21.79 -12.73
CA ASP A 228 -2.18 22.16 -14.12
C ASP A 228 -1.69 21.11 -15.15
N ALA A 229 -0.80 20.21 -14.77
CA ALA A 229 -0.37 19.11 -15.62
C ALA A 229 -1.55 18.25 -16.11
N TRP A 230 -2.62 18.16 -15.32
CA TRP A 230 -3.83 17.40 -15.63
C TRP A 230 -4.93 18.19 -16.35
N LEU A 231 -4.60 19.41 -16.83
CA LEU A 231 -5.46 20.24 -17.69
C LEU A 231 -5.19 20.02 -19.19
N ALA A 232 -4.31 19.09 -19.53
CA ALA A 232 -3.95 18.78 -20.91
C ALA A 232 -5.18 18.36 -21.72
N PRO A 233 -5.26 18.67 -23.05
CA PRO A 233 -6.44 18.41 -23.88
C PRO A 233 -6.81 16.91 -24.04
N ASP A 234 -5.88 16.02 -23.76
CA ASP A 234 -6.05 14.56 -23.79
C ASP A 234 -6.41 13.97 -22.41
N VAL A 235 -6.63 14.81 -21.42
CA VAL A 235 -7.08 14.43 -20.06
C VAL A 235 -8.56 14.78 -19.95
N GLU A 236 -9.39 13.78 -19.79
CA GLU A 236 -10.82 13.97 -19.54
C GLU A 236 -11.04 14.33 -18.07
N ALA A 237 -11.96 15.24 -17.77
CA ALA A 237 -12.30 15.60 -16.38
C ALA A 237 -13.68 15.05 -16.00
N ILE A 238 -13.78 14.47 -14.80
CA ILE A 238 -15.03 13.94 -14.24
C ILE A 238 -15.22 14.42 -12.81
N ARG A 239 -16.46 14.53 -12.36
CA ARG A 239 -16.78 14.89 -10.98
C ARG A 239 -17.70 13.91 -10.28
N LEU A 240 -17.55 13.83 -8.99
CA LEU A 240 -18.54 13.24 -8.08
C LEU A 240 -19.52 14.36 -7.68
N PRO A 241 -20.85 14.14 -7.74
CA PRO A 241 -21.82 15.18 -7.38
C PRO A 241 -21.78 15.44 -5.89
N MET A 242 -21.67 16.72 -5.52
CA MET A 242 -21.73 17.20 -4.13
C MET A 242 -23.09 17.86 -3.92
N LEU A 243 -23.97 17.26 -3.12
CA LEU A 243 -25.36 17.72 -2.91
C LEU A 243 -25.57 18.40 -1.55
N GLY A 244 -24.54 18.47 -0.74
CA GLY A 244 -24.53 19.06 0.58
C GLY A 244 -23.67 20.33 0.66
N VAL A 245 -23.20 20.65 1.86
CA VAL A 245 -22.36 21.83 2.14
C VAL A 245 -20.86 21.55 2.03
N ALA A 246 -20.45 20.30 1.89
CA ALA A 246 -19.05 19.95 1.72
C ALA A 246 -18.61 20.20 0.27
N ASP A 247 -17.43 20.78 0.09
CA ASP A 247 -16.89 21.13 -1.23
C ASP A 247 -16.29 19.93 -1.96
N SER A 248 -15.84 18.91 -1.21
CA SER A 248 -15.23 17.69 -1.76
C SER A 248 -15.41 16.50 -0.82
N LEU A 249 -15.14 15.31 -1.33
CA LEU A 249 -15.00 14.07 -0.54
C LEU A 249 -13.54 13.88 -0.10
N ASN A 250 -13.36 13.12 0.98
CA ASN A 250 -12.05 12.54 1.30
C ASN A 250 -11.51 11.76 0.08
N VAL A 251 -10.23 11.95 -0.25
CA VAL A 251 -9.62 11.40 -1.48
C VAL A 251 -9.71 9.87 -1.56
N ALA A 252 -9.59 9.17 -0.44
CA ALA A 252 -9.73 7.71 -0.42
C ALA A 252 -11.19 7.26 -0.65
N ALA A 253 -12.17 8.05 -0.21
CA ALA A 253 -13.58 7.79 -0.51
C ALA A 253 -13.86 8.02 -2.00
N ALA A 254 -13.36 9.11 -2.58
CA ALA A 254 -13.46 9.36 -4.01
C ALA A 254 -12.82 8.24 -4.84
N ALA A 255 -11.62 7.80 -4.45
CA ALA A 255 -10.93 6.68 -5.08
C ALA A 255 -11.78 5.40 -5.04
N ALA A 256 -12.43 5.10 -3.91
CA ALA A 256 -13.27 3.93 -3.78
C ALA A 256 -14.49 3.98 -4.71
N ILE A 257 -15.20 5.10 -4.75
CA ILE A 257 -16.37 5.28 -5.61
C ILE A 257 -15.99 5.09 -7.08
N LEU A 258 -14.92 5.75 -7.53
CA LEU A 258 -14.50 5.72 -8.93
C LEU A 258 -13.94 4.36 -9.34
N ALA A 259 -13.13 3.71 -8.49
CA ALA A 259 -12.60 2.38 -8.76
C ALA A 259 -13.72 1.33 -8.87
N TYR A 260 -14.71 1.38 -7.97
CA TYR A 260 -15.84 0.43 -8.02
C TYR A 260 -16.82 0.72 -9.15
N GLU A 261 -17.01 1.99 -9.54
CA GLU A 261 -17.77 2.30 -10.76
C GLU A 261 -17.06 1.78 -12.00
N ALA A 262 -15.74 1.99 -12.13
CA ALA A 262 -14.96 1.41 -13.19
C ALA A 262 -15.09 -0.12 -13.21
N ARG A 263 -15.05 -0.77 -12.06
CA ARG A 263 -15.20 -2.22 -11.94
C ARG A 263 -16.61 -2.67 -12.35
N ARG A 264 -17.67 -1.93 -11.97
CA ARG A 264 -19.04 -2.19 -12.38
C ARG A 264 -19.20 -2.17 -13.90
N GLN A 265 -18.64 -1.14 -14.57
CA GLN A 265 -18.71 -1.00 -16.03
C GLN A 265 -17.91 -2.07 -16.77
N ARG A 266 -16.79 -2.53 -16.20
CA ARG A 266 -15.94 -3.59 -16.78
C ARG A 266 -16.50 -5.00 -16.57
N GLY A 267 -17.58 -5.15 -15.80
CA GLY A 267 -18.07 -6.43 -15.30
C GLY A 267 -17.23 -6.95 -14.13
N ALA A 268 -17.85 -7.65 -13.19
CA ALA A 268 -17.14 -8.23 -12.06
C ALA A 268 -16.15 -9.30 -12.57
N PRO A 269 -14.85 -9.22 -12.25
CA PRO A 269 -13.95 -10.31 -12.57
C PRO A 269 -14.41 -11.56 -11.82
N LYS A 270 -14.29 -12.72 -12.46
CA LYS A 270 -14.42 -13.99 -11.72
C LYS A 270 -13.39 -13.95 -10.60
N ARG A 271 -13.85 -14.12 -9.35
CA ARG A 271 -12.95 -14.23 -8.19
C ARG A 271 -11.85 -15.24 -8.53
N PRO A 272 -10.57 -14.90 -8.45
CA PRO A 272 -9.52 -15.90 -8.60
C PRO A 272 -9.84 -17.04 -7.63
N ALA A 273 -9.59 -18.27 -8.05
CA ALA A 273 -9.68 -19.41 -7.14
C ALA A 273 -8.90 -19.06 -5.87
N ALA A 274 -9.52 -19.22 -4.71
CA ALA A 274 -8.90 -18.87 -3.43
C ALA A 274 -7.48 -19.43 -3.38
N LEU A 275 -6.53 -18.60 -2.95
CA LEU A 275 -5.18 -19.06 -2.66
C LEU A 275 -5.31 -20.29 -1.74
N PRO A 276 -4.61 -21.40 -2.03
CA PRO A 276 -4.73 -22.61 -1.24
C PRO A 276 -4.28 -22.30 0.20
N GLY A 277 -5.21 -22.26 1.15
CA GLY A 277 -4.95 -22.04 2.57
C GLY A 277 -5.90 -21.09 3.30
N GLY A 278 -6.81 -20.40 2.64
CA GLY A 278 -7.80 -19.56 3.29
C GLY A 278 -9.08 -20.37 3.60
N THR A 279 -9.24 -20.90 4.79
CA THR A 279 -10.52 -21.35 5.31
C THR A 279 -11.41 -20.13 5.54
N ALA A 280 -12.63 -20.20 5.02
CA ALA A 280 -13.70 -19.20 5.17
C ALA A 280 -14.13 -19.03 6.62
#